data_9f52dd98e83203cc23659b19e4546da5
#
_entry.id   9f52dd98e83203cc23659b19e4546da5
#
_cell.length_a   1.000
_cell.length_b   1.000
_cell.length_c   1.000
_cell.angle_alpha   90.00
_cell.angle_beta   90.00
_cell.angle_gamma   90.00
#
_symmetry.space_group_name_H-M   'P 1'
#
loop_
_entity.id
_entity.type
_entity.pdbx_description
1 polymer ?
#
loop_
_entity_poly.entity_id
_entity_poly.type
_entity_poly.pdbx_seq_one_letter_code
_entity_poly.pdbx_strand_id
1 'polypeptide(L)'
;MAKTTGYAEIAEHFRRLIREGTLRPDDRMPTIRQIMEQFDTSNATAVRAYKVLKEEGLTRSSTGAGTVVAHHGSDNIATRVNTHAATGKALAANETSQILEVGTVGADEAIAARLGIEPGAPVQVRRRLVSRDGVPVHLSSSYYPPFVMEVTPELAERVSTGGSRELAAKRLGATQGRVLEEVTSRLATDPEKEALGLTGSVIVTQVLRTVFLTDGRTVEAAVKVAGGSTVLRWSTSLTSGVVETA
;
A
#
# COMPACT_ATOMS: atom_id res chain seq x y z
N MET A 1 -23.65 -39.79 4.01
CA MET A 1 -23.10 -39.05 2.86
C MET A 1 -22.01 -38.11 3.40
N ALA A 2 -20.76 -38.29 3.03
CA ALA A 2 -19.70 -37.36 3.42
C ALA A 2 -20.01 -35.98 2.82
N LYS A 3 -19.96 -34.95 3.64
CA LYS A 3 -20.20 -33.56 3.23
C LYS A 3 -19.01 -33.12 2.39
N THR A 4 -19.16 -33.07 1.08
CA THR A 4 -18.12 -32.58 0.16
C THR A 4 -17.79 -31.12 0.50
N THR A 5 -16.53 -30.82 0.78
CA THR A 5 -16.08 -29.47 1.16
C THR A 5 -16.27 -28.50 -0.02
N GLY A 6 -17.01 -27.43 0.22
CA GLY A 6 -17.29 -26.40 -0.79
C GLY A 6 -16.09 -25.47 -1.04
N TYR A 7 -16.07 -24.82 -2.23
CA TYR A 7 -14.98 -23.88 -2.57
C TYR A 7 -14.80 -22.73 -1.57
N ALA A 8 -15.90 -22.29 -0.94
CA ALA A 8 -15.86 -21.22 0.06
C ALA A 8 -15.17 -21.66 1.36
N GLU A 9 -15.40 -22.91 1.79
CA GLU A 9 -14.76 -23.49 2.98
C GLU A 9 -13.26 -23.70 2.73
N ILE A 10 -12.87 -24.14 1.52
CA ILE A 10 -11.46 -24.28 1.11
C ILE A 10 -10.78 -22.91 1.08
N ALA A 11 -11.41 -21.91 0.47
CA ALA A 11 -10.86 -20.55 0.42
C ALA A 11 -10.70 -19.97 1.84
N GLU A 12 -11.68 -20.17 2.76
CA GLU A 12 -11.60 -19.69 4.14
C GLU A 12 -10.48 -20.39 4.92
N HIS A 13 -10.27 -21.69 4.71
CA HIS A 13 -9.15 -22.40 5.30
C HIS A 13 -7.80 -21.75 4.94
N PHE A 14 -7.57 -21.47 3.66
CA PHE A 14 -6.31 -20.83 3.23
C PHE A 14 -6.22 -19.37 3.66
N ARG A 15 -7.32 -18.60 3.66
CA ARG A 15 -7.34 -17.24 4.22
C ARG A 15 -6.88 -17.21 5.67
N ARG A 16 -7.36 -18.18 6.46
CA ARG A 16 -6.96 -18.30 7.86
C ARG A 16 -5.47 -18.59 8.00
N LEU A 17 -4.92 -19.57 7.26
CA LEU A 17 -3.50 -19.90 7.31
C LEU A 17 -2.60 -18.73 6.92
N ILE A 18 -3.02 -17.94 5.90
CA ILE A 18 -2.31 -16.74 5.47
C ILE A 18 -2.40 -15.65 6.54
N ARG A 19 -3.57 -15.42 7.12
CA ARG A 19 -3.81 -14.43 8.17
C ARG A 19 -3.03 -14.73 9.44
N GLU A 20 -2.96 -16.00 9.83
CA GLU A 20 -2.21 -16.47 11.00
C GLU A 20 -0.70 -16.53 10.75
N GLY A 21 -0.24 -16.33 9.52
CA GLY A 21 1.17 -16.39 9.15
C GLY A 21 1.75 -17.79 9.03
N THR A 22 0.91 -18.81 9.07
CA THR A 22 1.29 -20.22 8.82
C THR A 22 1.74 -20.40 7.37
N LEU A 23 1.03 -19.76 6.44
CA LEU A 23 1.45 -19.58 5.05
C LEU A 23 1.95 -18.14 4.89
N ARG A 24 3.23 -18.00 4.60
CA ARG A 24 3.92 -16.72 4.45
C ARG A 24 3.94 -16.28 2.98
N PRO A 25 4.14 -15.00 2.69
CA PRO A 25 4.40 -14.54 1.33
C PRO A 25 5.48 -15.38 0.65
N ASP A 26 5.27 -15.70 -0.63
CA ASP A 26 6.07 -16.59 -1.49
C ASP A 26 6.04 -18.08 -1.14
N ASP A 27 5.40 -18.49 -0.03
CA ASP A 27 5.17 -19.91 0.22
C ASP A 27 4.33 -20.52 -0.90
N ARG A 28 4.71 -21.72 -1.32
CA ARG A 28 3.95 -22.47 -2.33
C ARG A 28 2.61 -22.90 -1.77
N MET A 29 1.57 -22.62 -2.51
CA MET A 29 0.25 -23.18 -2.25
C MET A 29 0.21 -24.65 -2.71
N PRO A 30 -0.58 -25.51 -2.05
CA PRO A 30 -0.81 -26.87 -2.51
C PRO A 30 -1.27 -26.90 -3.98
N THR A 31 -0.91 -27.92 -4.71
CA THR A 31 -1.41 -28.11 -6.08
C THR A 31 -2.92 -28.43 -6.05
N ILE A 32 -3.60 -28.19 -7.17
CA ILE A 32 -5.04 -28.54 -7.30
C ILE A 32 -5.29 -29.99 -6.91
N ARG A 33 -4.40 -30.91 -7.31
CA ARG A 33 -4.49 -32.31 -6.96
C ARG A 33 -4.41 -32.54 -5.44
N GLN A 34 -3.46 -31.90 -4.76
CA GLN A 34 -3.34 -31.97 -3.29
C GLN A 34 -4.58 -31.42 -2.58
N ILE A 35 -5.18 -30.33 -3.10
CA ILE A 35 -6.43 -29.81 -2.54
C ILE A 35 -7.58 -30.81 -2.72
N MET A 36 -7.68 -31.43 -3.88
CA MET A 36 -8.69 -32.46 -4.12
C MET A 36 -8.56 -33.62 -3.13
N GLU A 37 -7.34 -34.07 -2.90
CA GLU A 37 -7.03 -35.14 -1.93
C GLU A 37 -7.28 -34.71 -0.47
N GLN A 38 -6.85 -33.52 -0.10
CA GLN A 38 -6.95 -32.99 1.28
C GLN A 38 -8.40 -32.70 1.71
N PHE A 39 -9.23 -32.20 0.80
CA PHE A 39 -10.59 -31.73 1.11
C PHE A 39 -11.68 -32.64 0.56
N ASP A 40 -11.32 -33.78 -0.02
CA ASP A 40 -12.26 -34.69 -0.68
C ASP A 40 -13.22 -33.96 -1.63
N THR A 41 -12.65 -33.21 -2.59
CA THR A 41 -13.39 -32.29 -3.45
C THR A 41 -13.08 -32.47 -4.92
N SER A 42 -13.96 -31.92 -5.79
CA SER A 42 -13.76 -31.99 -7.23
C SER A 42 -12.70 -30.99 -7.72
N ASN A 43 -12.11 -31.26 -8.89
CA ASN A 43 -11.20 -30.33 -9.58
C ASN A 43 -11.83 -28.93 -9.76
N ALA A 44 -13.09 -28.89 -10.22
CA ALA A 44 -13.81 -27.62 -10.42
C ALA A 44 -13.95 -26.80 -9.14
N THR A 45 -14.20 -27.47 -8.00
CA THR A 45 -14.31 -26.82 -6.68
C THR A 45 -12.95 -26.29 -6.22
N ALA A 46 -11.89 -27.08 -6.36
CA ALA A 46 -10.53 -26.68 -6.01
C ALA A 46 -10.04 -25.46 -6.85
N VAL A 47 -10.27 -25.51 -8.17
CA VAL A 47 -9.94 -24.40 -9.09
C VAL A 47 -10.73 -23.15 -8.73
N ARG A 48 -12.02 -23.28 -8.39
CA ARG A 48 -12.86 -22.15 -8.00
C ARG A 48 -12.38 -21.52 -6.69
N ALA A 49 -11.97 -22.33 -5.71
CA ALA A 49 -11.37 -21.82 -4.46
C ALA A 49 -10.12 -20.99 -4.73
N TYR A 50 -9.23 -21.47 -5.61
CA TYR A 50 -8.02 -20.74 -5.99
C TYR A 50 -8.32 -19.47 -6.79
N LYS A 51 -9.34 -19.51 -7.67
CA LYS A 51 -9.77 -18.31 -8.37
C LYS A 51 -10.22 -17.23 -7.40
N VAL A 52 -11.02 -17.58 -6.39
CA VAL A 52 -11.44 -16.64 -5.32
C VAL A 52 -10.24 -16.07 -4.57
N LEU A 53 -9.31 -16.91 -4.11
CA LEU A 53 -8.10 -16.45 -3.42
C LEU A 53 -7.23 -15.53 -4.29
N LYS A 54 -7.18 -15.78 -5.60
CA LYS A 54 -6.46 -14.93 -6.56
C LYS A 54 -7.18 -13.60 -6.79
N GLU A 55 -8.51 -13.62 -6.94
CA GLU A 55 -9.33 -12.40 -7.06
C GLU A 55 -9.25 -11.53 -5.81
N GLU A 56 -9.10 -12.13 -4.63
CA GLU A 56 -8.85 -11.45 -3.37
C GLU A 56 -7.39 -10.97 -3.21
N GLY A 57 -6.51 -11.27 -4.17
CA GLY A 57 -5.09 -10.92 -4.11
C GLY A 57 -4.28 -11.70 -3.07
N LEU A 58 -4.84 -12.78 -2.49
CA LEU A 58 -4.17 -13.61 -1.49
C LEU A 58 -3.13 -14.55 -2.10
N THR A 59 -3.29 -14.89 -3.38
CA THR A 59 -2.39 -15.76 -4.12
C THR A 59 -2.06 -15.19 -5.48
N ARG A 60 -0.91 -15.57 -6.03
CA ARG A 60 -0.46 -15.21 -7.39
C ARG A 60 0.13 -16.41 -8.11
N SER A 61 0.10 -16.37 -9.43
CA SER A 61 0.83 -17.33 -10.25
C SER A 61 2.31 -16.97 -10.29
N SER A 62 3.19 -17.95 -10.17
CA SER A 62 4.64 -17.77 -10.25
C SER A 62 5.24 -18.73 -11.27
N THR A 63 6.10 -18.21 -12.15
CA THR A 63 6.77 -19.01 -13.17
C THR A 63 7.65 -20.07 -12.50
N GLY A 64 7.37 -21.35 -12.76
CA GLY A 64 8.11 -22.49 -12.19
C GLY A 64 7.72 -22.90 -10.76
N ALA A 65 7.02 -22.06 -9.99
CA ALA A 65 6.59 -22.38 -8.62
C ALA A 65 5.09 -22.69 -8.49
N GLY A 66 4.30 -22.49 -9.58
CA GLY A 66 2.85 -22.67 -9.54
C GLY A 66 2.14 -21.51 -8.87
N THR A 67 1.18 -21.80 -7.98
CA THR A 67 0.50 -20.79 -7.18
C THR A 67 1.26 -20.58 -5.89
N VAL A 68 1.54 -19.33 -5.55
CA VAL A 68 2.20 -18.95 -4.30
C VAL A 68 1.33 -17.94 -3.55
N VAL A 69 1.53 -17.82 -2.25
CA VAL A 69 0.94 -16.76 -1.44
C VAL A 69 1.43 -15.42 -1.97
N ALA A 70 0.52 -14.50 -2.24
CA ALA A 70 0.89 -13.18 -2.68
C ALA A 70 1.51 -12.38 -1.53
N HIS A 71 2.45 -11.51 -1.85
CA HIS A 71 2.83 -10.46 -0.93
C HIS A 71 1.62 -9.54 -0.74
N HIS A 72 1.04 -9.56 0.45
CA HIS A 72 0.08 -8.53 0.79
C HIS A 72 0.84 -7.20 0.81
N GLY A 73 0.38 -6.23 0.02
CA GLY A 73 1.02 -4.91 -0.09
C GLY A 73 1.08 -4.10 1.21
N SER A 74 0.85 -4.76 2.34
CA SER A 74 0.61 -4.16 3.65
C SER A 74 1.86 -3.65 4.36
N ASP A 75 3.00 -4.29 4.18
CA ASP A 75 4.16 -3.93 4.99
C ASP A 75 4.73 -2.55 4.66
N ASN A 76 4.33 -1.97 3.53
CA ASN A 76 4.93 -0.76 3.02
C ASN A 76 4.08 0.52 3.10
N ILE A 77 2.76 0.45 3.27
CA ILE A 77 1.96 1.68 3.31
C ILE A 77 2.16 2.39 4.64
N ALA A 78 2.04 1.68 5.77
CA ALA A 78 2.25 2.24 7.09
C ALA A 78 3.73 2.25 7.53
N THR A 79 4.53 1.26 7.09
CA THR A 79 5.94 1.11 7.54
C THR A 79 6.95 1.87 6.70
N ARG A 80 6.60 2.43 5.54
CA ARG A 80 7.55 3.16 4.65
C ARG A 80 8.27 4.31 5.32
N VAL A 81 7.66 4.98 6.29
CA VAL A 81 8.33 6.03 7.05
C VAL A 81 9.53 5.45 7.79
N ASN A 82 9.30 4.34 8.50
CA ASN A 82 10.34 3.67 9.27
C ASN A 82 11.38 2.99 8.36
N THR A 83 10.95 2.41 7.23
CA THR A 83 11.85 1.76 6.27
C THR A 83 12.81 2.76 5.63
N HIS A 84 12.30 3.94 5.20
CA HIS A 84 13.17 4.96 4.65
C HIS A 84 14.14 5.52 5.69
N ALA A 85 13.68 5.73 6.92
CA ALA A 85 14.53 6.16 8.03
C ALA A 85 15.64 5.14 8.34
N ALA A 86 15.33 3.84 8.22
CA ALA A 86 16.27 2.76 8.50
C ALA A 86 17.21 2.42 7.34
N THR A 87 16.75 2.54 6.08
CA THR A 87 17.47 2.03 4.90
C THR A 87 17.91 3.10 3.91
N GLY A 88 17.41 4.34 4.04
CA GLY A 88 17.61 5.42 3.07
C GLY A 88 16.90 5.18 1.72
N LYS A 89 16.09 4.13 1.59
CA LYS A 89 15.42 3.77 0.34
C LYS A 89 13.90 3.87 0.48
N ALA A 90 13.26 4.51 -0.49
CA ALA A 90 11.80 4.66 -0.53
C ALA A 90 11.06 3.38 -0.97
N LEU A 91 11.76 2.46 -1.64
CA LEU A 91 11.23 1.23 -2.21
C LEU A 91 11.99 0.01 -1.68
N ALA A 92 11.29 -1.11 -1.50
CA ALA A 92 11.93 -2.40 -1.27
C ALA A 92 12.67 -2.90 -2.54
N ALA A 93 13.55 -3.88 -2.39
CA ALA A 93 14.40 -4.37 -3.48
C ALA A 93 13.60 -4.94 -4.68
N ASN A 94 12.42 -5.51 -4.42
CA ASN A 94 11.52 -6.08 -5.42
C ASN A 94 10.36 -5.14 -5.81
N GLU A 95 10.44 -3.87 -5.40
CA GLU A 95 9.44 -2.86 -5.76
C GLU A 95 9.94 -1.93 -6.86
N THR A 96 9.03 -1.57 -7.74
CA THR A 96 9.21 -0.54 -8.76
C THR A 96 8.17 0.56 -8.57
N SER A 97 8.50 1.77 -8.99
CA SER A 97 7.58 2.92 -8.97
C SER A 97 7.56 3.58 -10.33
N GLN A 98 6.41 3.53 -10.97
CA GLN A 98 6.16 4.22 -12.23
C GLN A 98 5.46 5.55 -11.95
N ILE A 99 5.99 6.63 -12.48
CA ILE A 99 5.36 7.96 -12.41
C ILE A 99 4.28 8.03 -13.50
N LEU A 100 3.01 8.09 -13.08
CA LEU A 100 1.86 8.19 -13.99
C LEU A 100 1.61 9.63 -14.41
N GLU A 101 1.71 10.56 -13.46
CA GLU A 101 1.38 11.96 -13.67
C GLU A 101 2.27 12.86 -12.80
N VAL A 102 2.63 13.99 -13.36
CA VAL A 102 3.28 15.11 -12.66
C VAL A 102 2.67 16.40 -13.20
N GLY A 103 2.26 17.29 -12.31
CA GLY A 103 1.64 18.56 -12.72
C GLY A 103 1.23 19.42 -11.53
N THR A 104 0.75 20.62 -11.81
CA THR A 104 0.17 21.52 -10.83
C THR A 104 -1.35 21.40 -10.88
N VAL A 105 -1.99 21.23 -9.73
CA VAL A 105 -3.45 21.15 -9.59
C VAL A 105 -3.91 22.08 -8.47
N GLY A 106 -5.18 22.47 -8.47
CA GLY A 106 -5.79 23.11 -7.31
C GLY A 106 -5.99 22.10 -6.18
N ALA A 107 -5.61 22.45 -4.97
CA ALA A 107 -5.83 21.62 -3.80
C ALA A 107 -7.33 21.50 -3.50
N ASP A 108 -7.85 20.28 -3.39
CA ASP A 108 -9.19 20.08 -2.83
C ASP A 108 -9.22 20.43 -1.33
N GLU A 109 -10.41 20.52 -0.74
CA GLU A 109 -10.59 20.89 0.67
C GLU A 109 -9.79 19.99 1.61
N ALA A 110 -9.74 18.68 1.31
CA ALA A 110 -9.06 17.71 2.16
C ALA A 110 -7.54 17.87 2.11
N ILE A 111 -6.97 18.09 0.95
CA ILE A 111 -5.53 18.35 0.76
C ILE A 111 -5.15 19.73 1.27
N ALA A 112 -5.96 20.76 0.98
CA ALA A 112 -5.74 22.13 1.42
C ALA A 112 -5.65 22.22 2.96
N ALA A 113 -6.61 21.62 3.67
CA ALA A 113 -6.62 21.58 5.13
C ALA A 113 -5.36 20.92 5.71
N ARG A 114 -4.82 19.88 5.05
CA ARG A 114 -3.61 19.18 5.53
C ARG A 114 -2.32 19.94 5.23
N LEU A 115 -2.30 20.65 4.12
CA LEU A 115 -1.14 21.47 3.75
C LEU A 115 -1.15 22.84 4.43
N GLY A 116 -2.25 23.21 5.10
CA GLY A 116 -2.43 24.52 5.71
C GLY A 116 -2.51 25.65 4.70
N ILE A 117 -3.17 25.41 3.56
CA ILE A 117 -3.35 26.36 2.46
C ILE A 117 -4.84 26.51 2.13
N GLU A 118 -5.19 27.52 1.34
CA GLU A 118 -6.57 27.74 0.89
C GLU A 118 -7.02 26.65 -0.12
N PRO A 119 -8.29 26.21 -0.09
CA PRO A 119 -8.85 25.38 -1.13
C PRO A 119 -8.68 26.02 -2.51
N GLY A 120 -8.31 25.24 -3.52
CA GLY A 120 -8.01 25.71 -4.85
C GLY A 120 -6.60 26.27 -5.05
N ALA A 121 -5.83 26.48 -3.98
CA ALA A 121 -4.44 26.91 -4.10
C ALA A 121 -3.61 25.92 -4.91
N PRO A 122 -2.65 26.38 -5.74
CA PRO A 122 -1.86 25.51 -6.58
C PRO A 122 -0.91 24.63 -5.75
N VAL A 123 -0.92 23.33 -6.01
CA VAL A 123 0.00 22.36 -5.42
C VAL A 123 0.60 21.47 -6.51
N GLN A 124 1.85 21.06 -6.32
CA GLN A 124 2.48 20.10 -7.21
C GLN A 124 1.98 18.70 -6.86
N VAL A 125 1.40 18.00 -7.82
CA VAL A 125 1.00 16.59 -7.67
C VAL A 125 1.99 15.67 -8.38
N ARG A 126 2.26 14.52 -7.75
CA ARG A 126 3.00 13.41 -8.34
C ARG A 126 2.24 12.12 -8.08
N ARG A 127 1.67 11.53 -9.14
CA ARG A 127 0.96 10.25 -9.08
C ARG A 127 1.85 9.11 -9.53
N ARG A 128 1.85 8.05 -8.76
CA ARG A 128 2.71 6.88 -9.00
C ARG A 128 1.93 5.59 -8.80
N LEU A 129 2.24 4.62 -9.64
CA LEU A 129 1.88 3.23 -9.44
C LEU A 129 3.10 2.50 -8.86
N VAL A 130 2.92 1.86 -7.74
CA VAL A 130 3.95 1.00 -7.15
C VAL A 130 3.56 -0.44 -7.40
N SER A 131 4.51 -1.19 -7.96
CA SER A 131 4.37 -2.61 -8.22
C SER A 131 5.43 -3.39 -7.44
N ARG A 132 5.10 -4.62 -7.06
CA ARG A 132 6.02 -5.56 -6.41
C ARG A 132 6.07 -6.82 -7.27
N ASP A 133 7.27 -7.25 -7.65
CA ASP A 133 7.46 -8.38 -8.58
C ASP A 133 6.60 -8.25 -9.85
N GLY A 134 6.46 -7.02 -10.36
CA GLY A 134 5.66 -6.69 -11.54
C GLY A 134 4.13 -6.59 -11.31
N VAL A 135 3.63 -6.86 -10.10
CA VAL A 135 2.20 -6.79 -9.76
C VAL A 135 1.89 -5.45 -9.10
N PRO A 136 0.89 -4.68 -9.58
CA PRO A 136 0.44 -3.46 -8.93
C PRO A 136 0.01 -3.70 -7.49
N VAL A 137 0.54 -2.89 -6.55
CA VAL A 137 0.21 -3.01 -5.12
C VAL A 137 -0.50 -1.78 -4.57
N HIS A 138 -0.14 -0.59 -5.02
CA HIS A 138 -0.87 0.62 -4.65
C HIS A 138 -0.61 1.79 -5.60
N LEU A 139 -1.59 2.68 -5.66
CA LEU A 139 -1.46 4.03 -6.20
C LEU A 139 -1.02 4.99 -5.10
N SER A 140 -0.22 5.99 -5.45
CA SER A 140 0.19 7.05 -4.53
C SER A 140 0.13 8.40 -5.22
N SER A 141 -0.64 9.32 -4.68
CA SER A 141 -0.67 10.73 -5.10
C SER A 141 -0.07 11.57 -3.98
N SER A 142 1.08 12.18 -4.24
CA SER A 142 1.76 13.08 -3.31
C SER A 142 1.55 14.52 -3.73
N TYR A 143 1.19 15.38 -2.80
CA TYR A 143 0.93 16.81 -3.00
C TYR A 143 1.94 17.62 -2.21
N TYR A 144 2.58 18.57 -2.89
CA TYR A 144 3.63 19.42 -2.34
C TYR A 144 3.20 20.88 -2.42
N PRO A 145 3.28 21.65 -1.32
CA PRO A 145 2.96 23.07 -1.30
C PRO A 145 4.03 23.90 -2.03
N PRO A 146 3.73 25.15 -2.42
CA PRO A 146 4.64 26.00 -3.19
C PRO A 146 6.04 26.15 -2.61
N PHE A 147 6.18 26.33 -1.31
CA PHE A 147 7.49 26.50 -0.67
C PHE A 147 8.40 25.27 -0.80
N VAL A 148 7.83 24.08 -0.96
CA VAL A 148 8.58 22.86 -1.25
C VAL A 148 9.10 22.89 -2.69
N MET A 149 8.31 23.40 -3.63
CA MET A 149 8.69 23.51 -5.04
C MET A 149 9.82 24.52 -5.26
N GLU A 150 9.88 25.57 -4.45
CA GLU A 150 10.97 26.56 -4.49
C GLU A 150 12.33 25.93 -4.25
N VAL A 151 12.41 24.91 -3.41
CA VAL A 151 13.67 24.22 -3.07
C VAL A 151 13.85 22.89 -3.82
N THR A 152 12.79 22.35 -4.42
CA THR A 152 12.82 21.04 -5.13
C THR A 152 12.12 21.12 -6.49
N PRO A 153 12.59 21.97 -7.43
CA PRO A 153 11.95 22.14 -8.74
C PRO A 153 11.90 20.84 -9.57
N GLU A 154 12.80 19.89 -9.34
CA GLU A 154 12.78 18.57 -9.98
C GLU A 154 11.53 17.73 -9.67
N LEU A 155 10.74 18.11 -8.68
CA LEU A 155 9.43 17.48 -8.42
C LEU A 155 8.42 17.78 -9.53
N ALA A 156 8.66 18.79 -10.35
CA ALA A 156 7.89 19.08 -11.57
C ALA A 156 8.25 18.16 -12.74
N GLU A 157 9.28 17.34 -12.62
CA GLU A 157 9.75 16.45 -13.68
C GLU A 157 9.37 14.99 -13.42
N ARG A 158 9.33 14.18 -14.49
CA ARG A 158 9.05 12.73 -14.41
C ARG A 158 10.30 11.92 -14.05
N VAL A 159 11.08 12.40 -13.07
CA VAL A 159 12.30 11.74 -12.61
C VAL A 159 12.13 11.20 -11.18
N SER A 160 12.85 10.12 -10.88
CA SER A 160 12.89 9.60 -9.52
C SER A 160 13.83 10.46 -8.68
N THR A 161 13.37 10.91 -7.53
CA THR A 161 14.15 11.73 -6.58
C THR A 161 14.75 10.91 -5.44
N GLY A 162 14.52 9.58 -5.42
CA GLY A 162 14.97 8.71 -4.32
C GLY A 162 14.19 8.86 -3.01
N GLY A 163 13.55 10.03 -2.80
CA GLY A 163 12.75 10.39 -1.64
C GLY A 163 12.42 11.87 -1.68
N SER A 164 11.26 12.22 -2.26
CA SER A 164 10.90 13.62 -2.54
C SER A 164 10.81 14.49 -1.29
N ARG A 165 10.13 14.01 -0.24
CA ARG A 165 9.97 14.75 1.02
C ARG A 165 11.28 14.83 1.82
N GLU A 166 12.10 13.79 1.74
CA GLU A 166 13.43 13.74 2.38
C GLU A 166 14.36 14.77 1.74
N LEU A 167 14.34 14.84 0.41
CA LEU A 167 15.08 15.83 -0.35
C LEU A 167 14.62 17.24 -0.01
N ALA A 168 13.30 17.48 0.03
CA ALA A 168 12.73 18.77 0.42
C ALA A 168 13.13 19.17 1.84
N ALA A 169 12.96 18.28 2.81
CA ALA A 169 13.36 18.55 4.19
C ALA A 169 14.84 18.91 4.31
N LYS A 170 15.72 18.15 3.65
CA LYS A 170 17.16 18.42 3.62
C LYS A 170 17.48 19.81 3.07
N ARG A 171 16.86 20.20 1.94
CA ARG A 171 17.11 21.50 1.31
C ARG A 171 16.52 22.68 2.09
N LEU A 172 15.44 22.43 2.82
CA LEU A 172 14.85 23.40 3.76
C LEU A 172 15.67 23.55 5.06
N GLY A 173 16.74 22.76 5.25
CA GLY A 173 17.49 22.73 6.50
C GLY A 173 16.66 22.22 7.68
N ALA A 174 15.61 21.45 7.43
CA ALA A 174 14.66 20.95 8.41
C ALA A 174 14.66 19.42 8.47
N THR A 175 14.09 18.87 9.52
CA THR A 175 13.88 17.43 9.71
C THR A 175 12.39 17.10 9.70
N GLN A 176 12.04 15.90 9.26
CA GLN A 176 10.67 15.38 9.41
C GLN A 176 10.44 15.05 10.88
N GLY A 177 9.47 15.70 11.50
CA GLY A 177 9.21 15.58 12.95
C GLY A 177 8.07 14.62 13.28
N ARG A 178 6.98 14.66 12.50
CA ARG A 178 5.78 13.87 12.76
C ARG A 178 5.12 13.42 11.45
N VAL A 179 4.53 12.25 11.50
CA VAL A 179 3.65 11.73 10.44
C VAL A 179 2.28 11.44 11.04
N LEU A 180 1.22 11.91 10.38
CA LEU A 180 -0.15 11.53 10.66
C LEU A 180 -0.65 10.66 9.51
N GLU A 181 -1.25 9.51 9.83
CA GLU A 181 -1.91 8.65 8.86
C GLU A 181 -3.35 8.39 9.29
N GLU A 182 -4.26 8.66 8.38
CA GLU A 182 -5.69 8.39 8.53
C GLU A 182 -6.07 7.30 7.53
N VAL A 183 -6.69 6.23 8.03
CA VAL A 183 -7.01 5.05 7.22
C VAL A 183 -8.51 4.92 7.08
N THR A 184 -8.96 4.81 5.85
CA THR A 184 -10.38 4.59 5.52
C THR A 184 -10.52 3.47 4.50
N SER A 185 -11.72 2.95 4.35
CA SER A 185 -12.07 1.98 3.32
C SER A 185 -13.26 2.48 2.52
N ARG A 186 -13.21 2.31 1.21
CA ARG A 186 -14.26 2.69 0.28
C ARG A 186 -14.27 1.80 -0.96
N LEU A 187 -15.31 1.90 -1.77
CA LEU A 187 -15.29 1.28 -3.08
C LEU A 187 -14.21 1.90 -3.97
N ALA A 188 -13.56 1.05 -4.76
CA ALA A 188 -12.61 1.47 -5.78
C ALA A 188 -13.34 2.25 -6.89
N THR A 189 -12.73 3.33 -7.36
CA THR A 189 -13.14 3.99 -8.59
C THR A 189 -12.70 3.20 -9.81
N ASP A 190 -13.31 3.43 -10.98
CA ASP A 190 -12.95 2.71 -12.19
C ASP A 190 -11.47 2.93 -12.61
N PRO A 191 -10.90 4.16 -12.56
CA PRO A 191 -9.48 4.37 -12.80
C PRO A 191 -8.56 3.61 -11.81
N GLU A 192 -8.98 3.48 -10.55
CA GLU A 192 -8.22 2.72 -9.55
C GLU A 192 -8.27 1.22 -9.83
N LYS A 193 -9.44 0.70 -10.24
CA LYS A 193 -9.57 -0.69 -10.65
C LYS A 193 -8.67 -1.00 -11.84
N GLU A 194 -8.70 -0.17 -12.87
CA GLU A 194 -7.86 -0.32 -14.05
C GLU A 194 -6.37 -0.32 -13.69
N ALA A 195 -5.92 0.70 -12.97
CA ALA A 195 -4.51 0.85 -12.61
C ALA A 195 -3.99 -0.25 -11.66
N LEU A 196 -4.84 -0.77 -10.77
CA LEU A 196 -4.48 -1.82 -9.81
C LEU A 196 -4.83 -3.24 -10.30
N GLY A 197 -5.42 -3.38 -11.49
CA GLY A 197 -5.85 -4.68 -12.01
C GLY A 197 -6.96 -5.34 -11.20
N LEU A 198 -7.84 -4.54 -10.58
CA LEU A 198 -8.95 -5.01 -9.75
C LEU A 198 -10.20 -5.24 -10.60
N THR A 199 -11.00 -6.25 -10.28
CA THR A 199 -12.23 -6.60 -11.01
C THR A 199 -13.45 -6.63 -10.08
N GLY A 200 -14.59 -6.21 -10.59
CA GLY A 200 -15.86 -6.21 -9.84
C GLY A 200 -16.01 -5.05 -8.85
N SER A 201 -16.88 -5.21 -7.87
CA SER A 201 -17.08 -4.27 -6.77
C SER A 201 -16.09 -4.58 -5.66
N VAL A 202 -14.98 -3.86 -5.63
CA VAL A 202 -13.86 -4.09 -4.70
C VAL A 202 -13.74 -2.93 -3.74
N ILE A 203 -13.55 -3.24 -2.47
CA ILE A 203 -13.18 -2.27 -1.44
C ILE A 203 -11.67 -2.05 -1.51
N VAL A 204 -11.26 -0.79 -1.49
CA VAL A 204 -9.86 -0.37 -1.35
C VAL A 204 -9.60 0.24 0.01
N THR A 205 -8.38 0.08 0.49
CA THR A 205 -7.89 0.80 1.66
C THR A 205 -7.21 2.08 1.19
N GLN A 206 -7.68 3.22 1.70
CA GLN A 206 -7.09 4.52 1.46
C GLN A 206 -6.34 4.97 2.72
N VAL A 207 -5.09 5.36 2.54
CA VAL A 207 -4.28 5.99 3.59
C VAL A 207 -3.99 7.42 3.17
N LEU A 208 -4.46 8.35 3.97
CA LEU A 208 -4.14 9.76 3.84
C LEU A 208 -3.04 10.10 4.84
N ARG A 209 -1.88 10.43 4.31
CA ARG A 209 -0.67 10.74 5.09
C ARG A 209 -0.36 12.22 5.04
N THR A 210 -0.07 12.81 6.19
CA THR A 210 0.45 14.16 6.34
C THR A 210 1.81 14.10 7.02
N VAL A 211 2.81 14.70 6.42
CA VAL A 211 4.18 14.74 6.96
C VAL A 211 4.53 16.16 7.37
N PHE A 212 4.83 16.31 8.64
CA PHE A 212 5.21 17.59 9.26
C PHE A 212 6.71 17.67 9.46
N LEU A 213 7.26 18.84 9.23
CA LEU A 213 8.60 19.20 9.64
C LEU A 213 8.64 19.52 11.14
N THR A 214 9.83 19.55 11.73
CA THR A 214 10.02 19.90 13.14
C THR A 214 9.64 21.35 13.47
N ASP A 215 9.57 22.22 12.48
CA ASP A 215 9.10 23.61 12.60
C ASP A 215 7.56 23.75 12.45
N GLY A 216 6.84 22.62 12.30
CA GLY A 216 5.39 22.56 12.20
C GLY A 216 4.83 22.69 10.79
N ARG A 217 5.62 23.08 9.78
CA ARG A 217 5.14 23.13 8.39
C ARG A 217 4.87 21.74 7.84
N THR A 218 3.87 21.61 6.96
CA THR A 218 3.57 20.36 6.26
C THR A 218 4.38 20.30 4.97
N VAL A 219 5.27 19.31 4.86
CA VAL A 219 6.11 19.11 3.65
C VAL A 219 5.43 18.30 2.57
N GLU A 220 4.51 17.40 2.94
CA GLU A 220 3.78 16.53 2.01
C GLU A 220 2.43 16.15 2.59
N ALA A 221 1.39 16.20 1.77
CA ALA A 221 0.17 15.42 1.94
C ALA A 221 0.11 14.34 0.86
N ALA A 222 -0.24 13.10 1.20
CA ALA A 222 -0.26 12.01 0.24
C ALA A 222 -1.47 11.11 0.42
N VAL A 223 -2.14 10.79 -0.68
CA VAL A 223 -3.22 9.79 -0.74
C VAL A 223 -2.64 8.51 -1.33
N LYS A 224 -2.75 7.41 -0.62
CA LYS A 224 -2.39 6.08 -1.10
C LYS A 224 -3.61 5.21 -1.14
N VAL A 225 -3.75 4.46 -2.23
CA VAL A 225 -4.88 3.55 -2.44
C VAL A 225 -4.34 2.16 -2.76
N ALA A 226 -4.75 1.18 -1.98
CA ALA A 226 -4.33 -0.21 -2.16
C ALA A 226 -5.54 -1.14 -2.21
N GLY A 227 -5.41 -2.25 -2.93
CA GLY A 227 -6.48 -3.23 -3.08
C GLY A 227 -6.91 -3.88 -1.76
N GLY A 228 -8.11 -4.45 -1.76
CA GLY A 228 -8.85 -4.86 -0.55
C GLY A 228 -8.24 -5.95 0.33
N SER A 229 -7.20 -6.66 -0.15
CA SER A 229 -6.45 -7.63 0.67
C SER A 229 -5.26 -7.01 1.42
N THR A 230 -5.14 -5.68 1.39
CA THR A 230 -4.06 -4.97 2.08
C THR A 230 -4.20 -5.08 3.59
N VAL A 231 -3.19 -5.59 4.25
CA VAL A 231 -3.09 -5.62 5.73
C VAL A 231 -2.21 -4.47 6.18
N LEU A 232 -2.69 -3.62 7.04
CA LEU A 232 -1.91 -2.59 7.72
C LEU A 232 -1.54 -3.09 9.11
N ARG A 233 -0.27 -2.90 9.51
CA ARG A 233 0.20 -3.31 10.83
C ARG A 233 0.76 -2.11 11.58
N TRP A 234 0.33 -1.97 12.81
CA TRP A 234 0.92 -1.07 13.79
C TRP A 234 1.40 -1.90 14.97
N SER A 235 2.54 -1.53 15.52
CA SER A 235 3.06 -2.10 16.75
C SER A 235 3.35 -0.97 17.73
N THR A 236 2.80 -1.09 18.92
CA THR A 236 3.05 -0.14 20.03
C THR A 236 3.68 -0.90 21.18
N SER A 237 4.82 -0.41 21.67
CA SER A 237 5.40 -0.94 22.91
C SER A 237 4.52 -0.56 24.09
N LEU A 238 4.12 -1.56 24.88
CA LEU A 238 3.33 -1.35 26.12
C LEU A 238 4.23 -1.28 27.36
N THR A 239 5.57 -1.20 27.19
CA THR A 239 6.46 -0.95 28.32
C THR A 239 6.12 0.40 28.92
N SER A 240 5.58 0.37 30.14
CA SER A 240 5.28 1.57 30.93
C SER A 240 6.57 2.36 31.15
N GLY A 241 6.72 3.47 30.44
CA GLY A 241 7.63 4.50 30.90
C GLY A 241 7.09 5.00 32.24
N VAL A 242 7.83 4.75 33.32
CA VAL A 242 7.61 5.45 34.57
C VAL A 242 7.76 6.93 34.24
N VAL A 243 6.66 7.66 34.28
CA VAL A 243 6.72 9.12 34.28
C VAL A 243 7.28 9.50 35.66
N GLU A 244 8.59 9.72 35.73
CA GLU A 244 9.16 10.42 36.84
C GLU A 244 8.60 11.85 36.81
N THR A 245 7.60 12.08 37.65
CA THR A 245 7.17 13.43 38.01
C THR A 245 8.24 14.00 38.94
N ALA A 246 9.04 14.88 38.39
CA ALA A 246 9.83 15.81 39.19
C ALA A 246 9.05 17.11 39.41
#